data_27db67156e8d4d5b78f62156d123b64a
#
_entry.id   27db67156e8d4d5b78f62156d123b64a
#
_cell.length_a   1.000
_cell.length_b   1.000
_cell.length_c   1.000
_cell.angle_alpha   90.00
_cell.angle_beta   90.00
_cell.angle_gamma   90.00
#
_symmetry.space_group_name_H-M   'P 1'
#
loop_
_entity.id
_entity.type
_entity.pdbx_description
1 polymer ?
#
loop_
_entity_poly.entity_id
_entity_poly.type
_entity_poly.pdbx_seq_one_letter_code
_entity_poly.pdbx_strand_id
1 'polypeptide(L)'
;MSERPGTEGRNPRAAGLASFTTREILELMNDEDQTVPAAVRRAIPAIEKAVEAIVDAIARGGHVLYVGAGTSGRLGVLDASEAPPTFGVEPELFYGIIAGGDQALRSSIEGAEDSEWEGRRDVAKAVRAHDVVVGISASGRAPYVVGGLEGGENVASKTVAITCDPSSPLARAADIAIVVEVGPEVLAGSSRLKAGTATKLVLNMLSTAAMIRSGRTRGDLMIDLRATNAKLRDRAVRMVRDVTGLDEDAARTSLEANGWSVRAALEADRQR
;
A
#
# COMPACT_ATOMS: atom_id res chain seq x y z
N MET A 1 -5.07 -36.43 2.63
CA MET A 1 -5.03 -35.05 3.18
C MET A 1 -5.07 -34.13 1.98
N SER A 2 -6.15 -33.35 1.80
CA SER A 2 -6.20 -32.39 0.70
C SER A 2 -5.09 -31.36 0.88
N GLU A 3 -4.26 -31.16 -0.14
CA GLU A 3 -3.28 -30.09 -0.16
C GLU A 3 -4.02 -28.75 0.04
N ARG A 4 -3.67 -28.02 1.10
CA ARG A 4 -4.17 -26.67 1.30
C ARG A 4 -3.45 -25.77 0.31
N PRO A 5 -4.16 -25.07 -0.58
CA PRO A 5 -3.53 -24.26 -1.61
C PRO A 5 -2.90 -22.97 -1.06
N GLY A 6 -1.91 -22.44 -1.79
CA GLY A 6 -1.35 -21.13 -1.55
C GLY A 6 -0.60 -21.00 -0.21
N THR A 7 -0.82 -19.89 0.48
CA THR A 7 -0.15 -19.54 1.75
C THR A 7 -0.46 -20.47 2.91
N GLU A 8 -1.55 -21.26 2.83
CA GLU A 8 -1.97 -22.23 3.85
C GLU A 8 -1.29 -23.61 3.69
N GLY A 9 -0.54 -23.81 2.61
CA GLY A 9 0.22 -25.02 2.35
C GLY A 9 1.43 -25.14 3.28
N ARG A 10 2.06 -26.33 3.27
CA ARG A 10 3.36 -26.54 3.92
C ARG A 10 4.49 -26.30 2.94
N ASN A 11 5.50 -25.52 3.33
CA ASN A 11 6.70 -25.34 2.54
C ASN A 11 7.58 -26.60 2.65
N PRO A 12 7.85 -27.31 1.55
CA PRO A 12 8.67 -28.53 1.59
C PRO A 12 10.10 -28.28 2.11
N ARG A 13 10.66 -27.07 1.85
CA ARG A 13 11.99 -26.68 2.30
C ARG A 13 12.06 -26.45 3.82
N ALA A 14 10.91 -26.22 4.48
CA ALA A 14 10.82 -26.07 5.93
C ALA A 14 10.58 -27.39 6.66
N ALA A 15 10.69 -28.54 5.98
CA ALA A 15 10.59 -29.83 6.63
C ALA A 15 11.73 -29.99 7.67
N GLY A 16 11.38 -30.26 8.92
CA GLY A 16 12.36 -30.36 10.01
C GLY A 16 12.87 -29.02 10.56
N LEU A 17 12.20 -27.91 10.28
CA LEU A 17 12.60 -26.55 10.68
C LEU A 17 13.03 -26.44 12.15
N ALA A 18 12.37 -27.16 13.06
CA ALA A 18 12.68 -27.13 14.48
C ALA A 18 14.10 -27.67 14.83
N SER A 19 14.71 -28.45 13.94
CA SER A 19 16.07 -28.97 14.11
C SER A 19 17.14 -28.12 13.43
N PHE A 20 16.76 -27.08 12.70
CA PHE A 20 17.70 -26.21 11.99
C PHE A 20 18.43 -25.30 12.99
N THR A 21 19.67 -25.00 12.69
CA THR A 21 20.41 -23.94 13.38
C THR A 21 19.80 -22.58 13.06
N THR A 22 20.09 -21.58 13.89
CA THR A 22 19.64 -20.21 13.64
C THR A 22 20.06 -19.72 12.26
N ARG A 23 21.30 -20.04 11.81
CA ARG A 23 21.80 -19.67 10.50
C ARG A 23 20.96 -20.30 9.38
N GLU A 24 20.70 -21.58 9.43
CA GLU A 24 19.90 -22.29 8.44
C GLU A 24 18.47 -21.76 8.36
N ILE A 25 17.86 -21.39 9.50
CA ILE A 25 16.54 -20.74 9.52
C ILE A 25 16.58 -19.41 8.79
N LEU A 26 17.57 -18.56 9.08
CA LEU A 26 17.71 -17.23 8.48
C LEU A 26 18.00 -17.32 6.97
N GLU A 27 18.86 -18.22 6.56
CA GLU A 27 19.18 -18.46 5.15
C GLU A 27 17.96 -18.96 4.39
N LEU A 28 17.20 -19.93 4.95
CA LEU A 28 15.96 -20.39 4.35
C LEU A 28 14.92 -19.27 4.21
N MET A 29 14.74 -18.45 5.25
CA MET A 29 13.81 -17.32 5.18
C MET A 29 14.22 -16.32 4.10
N ASN A 30 15.53 -15.98 4.02
CA ASN A 30 16.04 -15.06 3.02
C ASN A 30 15.87 -15.62 1.59
N ASP A 31 16.17 -16.89 1.38
CA ASP A 31 15.97 -17.56 0.08
C ASP A 31 14.50 -17.53 -0.37
N GLU A 32 13.58 -17.81 0.55
CA GLU A 32 12.16 -17.73 0.26
C GLU A 32 11.72 -16.31 -0.07
N ASP A 33 12.19 -15.31 0.68
CA ASP A 33 11.85 -13.91 0.46
C ASP A 33 12.36 -13.38 -0.89
N GLN A 34 13.50 -13.89 -1.39
CA GLN A 34 14.00 -13.54 -2.73
C GLN A 34 13.05 -13.91 -3.87
N THR A 35 12.11 -14.82 -3.65
CA THR A 35 11.10 -15.19 -4.65
C THR A 35 10.00 -14.14 -4.82
N VAL A 36 9.78 -13.30 -3.80
CA VAL A 36 8.67 -12.35 -3.74
C VAL A 36 8.71 -11.29 -4.84
N PRO A 37 9.83 -10.60 -5.13
CA PRO A 37 9.87 -9.60 -6.20
C PRO A 37 9.51 -10.18 -7.57
N ALA A 38 9.90 -11.43 -7.85
CA ALA A 38 9.54 -12.10 -9.09
C ALA A 38 8.04 -12.46 -9.16
N ALA A 39 7.42 -12.79 -8.02
CA ALA A 39 5.98 -12.99 -7.94
C ALA A 39 5.22 -11.68 -8.18
N VAL A 40 5.63 -10.59 -7.55
CA VAL A 40 5.06 -9.24 -7.77
C VAL A 40 5.21 -8.80 -9.23
N ARG A 41 6.35 -9.07 -9.86
CA ARG A 41 6.57 -8.75 -11.28
C ARG A 41 5.51 -9.37 -12.20
N ARG A 42 5.05 -10.59 -11.91
CA ARG A 42 3.98 -11.23 -12.69
C ARG A 42 2.63 -10.53 -12.54
N ALA A 43 2.41 -9.86 -11.43
CA ALA A 43 1.17 -9.12 -11.16
C ALA A 43 1.16 -7.68 -11.72
N ILE A 44 2.27 -7.18 -12.29
CA ILE A 44 2.38 -5.80 -12.81
C ILE A 44 1.21 -5.43 -13.74
N PRO A 45 0.73 -6.27 -14.68
CA PRO A 45 -0.39 -5.87 -15.54
C PRO A 45 -1.71 -5.59 -14.77
N ALA A 46 -1.93 -6.26 -13.64
CA ALA A 46 -3.09 -5.98 -12.77
C ALA A 46 -2.83 -4.75 -11.89
N ILE A 47 -1.61 -4.58 -11.39
CA ILE A 47 -1.19 -3.38 -10.65
C ILE A 47 -1.34 -2.14 -11.52
N GLU A 48 -0.92 -2.17 -12.78
CA GLU A 48 -1.07 -1.07 -13.74
C GLU A 48 -2.54 -0.65 -13.88
N LYS A 49 -3.45 -1.59 -14.08
CA LYS A 49 -4.89 -1.31 -14.17
C LYS A 49 -5.42 -0.64 -12.89
N ALA A 50 -4.96 -1.10 -11.73
CA ALA A 50 -5.36 -0.51 -10.45
C ALA A 50 -4.78 0.91 -10.27
N VAL A 51 -3.53 1.16 -10.67
CA VAL A 51 -2.93 2.51 -10.69
C VAL A 51 -3.73 3.45 -11.58
N GLU A 52 -4.09 3.04 -12.80
CA GLU A 52 -4.88 3.88 -13.71
C GLU A 52 -6.28 4.19 -13.12
N ALA A 53 -6.92 3.21 -12.47
CA ALA A 53 -8.19 3.45 -11.77
C ALA A 53 -8.03 4.44 -10.59
N ILE A 54 -6.95 4.35 -9.83
CA ILE A 54 -6.65 5.30 -8.74
C ILE A 54 -6.39 6.70 -9.30
N VAL A 55 -5.62 6.84 -10.38
CA VAL A 55 -5.35 8.13 -11.02
C VAL A 55 -6.63 8.79 -11.52
N ASP A 56 -7.52 8.02 -12.18
CA ASP A 56 -8.82 8.50 -12.63
C ASP A 56 -9.72 8.93 -11.44
N ALA A 57 -9.74 8.13 -10.37
CA ALA A 57 -10.47 8.46 -9.15
C ALA A 57 -9.99 9.79 -8.54
N ILE A 58 -8.69 9.96 -8.35
CA ILE A 58 -8.09 11.19 -7.82
C ILE A 58 -8.41 12.40 -8.69
N ALA A 59 -8.36 12.25 -10.02
CA ALA A 59 -8.69 13.32 -10.96
C ALA A 59 -10.15 13.79 -10.85
N ARG A 60 -11.05 12.91 -10.37
CA ARG A 60 -12.47 13.22 -10.11
C ARG A 60 -12.76 13.63 -8.67
N GLY A 61 -11.74 13.82 -7.83
CA GLY A 61 -11.90 14.18 -6.42
C GLY A 61 -12.24 12.99 -5.51
N GLY A 62 -12.04 11.76 -5.98
CA GLY A 62 -12.15 10.53 -5.19
C GLY A 62 -10.88 10.24 -4.38
N HIS A 63 -10.97 9.23 -3.51
CA HIS A 63 -9.94 8.80 -2.56
C HIS A 63 -9.65 7.30 -2.74
N VAL A 64 -8.63 6.82 -2.06
CA VAL A 64 -8.25 5.40 -2.03
C VAL A 64 -8.48 4.86 -0.63
N LEU A 65 -9.37 3.91 -0.50
CA LEU A 65 -9.75 3.29 0.75
C LEU A 65 -9.17 1.88 0.83
N TYR A 66 -8.14 1.68 1.66
CA TYR A 66 -7.60 0.37 1.98
C TYR A 66 -8.44 -0.31 3.06
N VAL A 67 -8.83 -1.57 2.85
CA VAL A 67 -9.54 -2.37 3.86
C VAL A 67 -8.84 -3.71 4.06
N GLY A 68 -8.53 -4.04 5.32
CA GLY A 68 -7.80 -5.25 5.64
C GLY A 68 -7.98 -5.71 7.08
N ALA A 69 -7.50 -6.91 7.38
CA ALA A 69 -7.47 -7.45 8.72
C ALA A 69 -6.04 -7.83 9.12
N GLY A 70 -5.71 -7.81 10.40
CA GLY A 70 -4.40 -8.21 10.92
C GLY A 70 -3.24 -7.49 10.23
N THR A 71 -2.26 -8.25 9.74
CA THR A 71 -1.09 -7.71 9.02
C THR A 71 -1.49 -6.93 7.76
N SER A 72 -2.47 -7.42 7.01
CA SER A 72 -2.93 -6.76 5.78
C SER A 72 -3.51 -5.37 6.05
N GLY A 73 -4.36 -5.24 7.09
CA GLY A 73 -4.90 -3.95 7.51
C GLY A 73 -3.82 -2.98 8.01
N ARG A 74 -2.85 -3.49 8.80
CA ARG A 74 -1.70 -2.68 9.26
C ARG A 74 -0.86 -2.13 8.11
N LEU A 75 -0.62 -2.93 7.08
CA LEU A 75 0.13 -2.50 5.90
C LEU A 75 -0.64 -1.44 5.09
N GLY A 76 -1.96 -1.58 4.96
CA GLY A 76 -2.80 -0.55 4.33
C GLY A 76 -2.77 0.78 5.09
N VAL A 77 -2.91 0.74 6.42
CA VAL A 77 -2.80 1.96 7.26
C VAL A 77 -1.39 2.56 7.19
N LEU A 78 -0.34 1.73 7.19
CA LEU A 78 1.05 2.19 7.05
C LEU A 78 1.24 2.96 5.73
N ASP A 79 0.87 2.37 4.58
CA ASP A 79 1.03 3.02 3.28
C ASP A 79 0.22 4.33 3.19
N ALA A 80 -1.01 4.32 3.69
CA ALA A 80 -1.86 5.51 3.77
C ALA A 80 -1.23 6.63 4.59
N SER A 81 -0.64 6.31 5.74
CA SER A 81 -0.02 7.29 6.64
C SER A 81 1.25 7.95 6.08
N GLU A 82 1.92 7.29 5.15
CA GLU A 82 3.15 7.81 4.51
C GLU A 82 2.87 8.74 3.30
N ALA A 83 1.64 8.74 2.77
CA ALA A 83 1.29 9.58 1.62
C ALA A 83 1.34 11.09 1.94
N PRO A 84 0.77 11.61 3.05
CA PRO A 84 0.84 13.04 3.39
C PRO A 84 2.27 13.58 3.53
N PRO A 85 3.19 12.98 4.30
CA PRO A 85 4.55 13.51 4.45
C PRO A 85 5.37 13.41 3.16
N THR A 86 5.05 12.45 2.28
CA THR A 86 5.81 12.21 1.04
C THR A 86 5.33 13.09 -0.11
N PHE A 87 4.01 13.19 -0.29
CA PHE A 87 3.41 13.82 -1.46
C PHE A 87 2.61 15.10 -1.14
N GLY A 88 2.60 15.55 0.12
CA GLY A 88 1.89 16.75 0.55
C GLY A 88 0.37 16.69 0.38
N VAL A 89 -0.18 15.50 0.24
CA VAL A 89 -1.61 15.27 0.08
C VAL A 89 -2.35 15.31 1.43
N GLU A 90 -3.66 15.50 1.38
CA GLU A 90 -4.47 15.42 2.59
C GLU A 90 -4.54 13.98 3.11
N PRO A 91 -4.63 13.77 4.44
CA PRO A 91 -4.65 12.44 5.04
C PRO A 91 -5.77 11.53 4.53
N GLU A 92 -6.86 12.12 4.06
CA GLU A 92 -8.03 11.43 3.56
C GLU A 92 -7.84 10.85 2.15
N LEU A 93 -6.82 11.31 1.40
CA LEU A 93 -6.60 10.85 0.02
C LEU A 93 -6.30 9.34 -0.04
N PHE A 94 -5.51 8.86 0.90
CA PHE A 94 -5.29 7.44 1.15
C PHE A 94 -5.71 7.15 2.58
N TYR A 95 -6.68 6.30 2.78
CA TYR A 95 -7.23 6.00 4.09
C TYR A 95 -7.29 4.49 4.34
N GLY A 96 -6.88 4.06 5.52
CA GLY A 96 -6.86 2.64 5.90
C GLY A 96 -7.92 2.30 6.94
N ILE A 97 -8.73 1.29 6.66
CA ILE A 97 -9.65 0.65 7.61
C ILE A 97 -9.10 -0.73 7.98
N ILE A 98 -9.02 -1.01 9.26
CA ILE A 98 -8.59 -2.30 9.79
C ILE A 98 -9.68 -2.94 10.62
N ALA A 99 -9.92 -4.23 10.44
CA ALA A 99 -10.83 -5.01 11.28
C ALA A 99 -10.45 -4.87 12.76
N GLY A 100 -11.42 -4.51 13.62
CA GLY A 100 -11.19 -4.23 15.03
C GLY A 100 -10.74 -2.78 15.33
N GLY A 101 -10.68 -1.91 14.31
CA GLY A 101 -10.36 -0.48 14.46
C GLY A 101 -8.92 -0.20 14.91
N ASP A 102 -8.66 1.02 15.39
CA ASP A 102 -7.31 1.49 15.73
C ASP A 102 -6.58 0.65 16.80
N GLN A 103 -7.32 -0.01 17.68
CA GLN A 103 -6.74 -0.92 18.66
C GLN A 103 -6.02 -2.09 17.97
N ALA A 104 -6.56 -2.56 16.82
CA ALA A 104 -5.97 -3.65 16.04
C ALA A 104 -4.62 -3.31 15.38
N LEU A 105 -4.25 -2.04 15.32
CA LEU A 105 -2.93 -1.61 14.84
C LEU A 105 -1.82 -2.07 15.80
N ARG A 106 -2.10 -2.16 17.10
CA ARG A 106 -1.11 -2.47 18.15
C ARG A 106 -1.28 -3.85 18.73
N SER A 107 -2.52 -4.36 18.79
CA SER A 107 -2.86 -5.64 19.41
C SER A 107 -3.70 -6.49 18.45
N SER A 108 -3.57 -7.79 18.50
CA SER A 108 -4.48 -8.69 17.77
C SER A 108 -5.85 -8.65 18.42
N ILE A 109 -6.90 -8.48 17.62
CA ILE A 109 -8.30 -8.56 18.05
C ILE A 109 -8.86 -9.84 17.46
N GLU A 110 -9.07 -10.84 18.32
CA GLU A 110 -9.60 -12.13 17.89
C GLU A 110 -11.02 -12.00 17.32
N GLY A 111 -11.30 -12.73 16.23
CA GLY A 111 -12.60 -12.73 15.57
C GLY A 111 -12.95 -11.46 14.79
N ALA A 112 -12.12 -10.41 14.84
CA ALA A 112 -12.42 -9.17 14.12
C ALA A 112 -12.48 -9.36 12.59
N GLU A 113 -11.73 -10.32 12.04
CA GLU A 113 -11.71 -10.62 10.61
C GLU A 113 -12.90 -11.47 10.12
N ASP A 114 -13.67 -12.06 11.05
CA ASP A 114 -14.74 -13.02 10.73
C ASP A 114 -16.09 -12.38 10.41
N SER A 115 -16.24 -11.07 10.67
CA SER A 115 -17.52 -10.36 10.47
C SER A 115 -17.59 -9.66 9.12
N GLU A 116 -18.21 -10.30 8.14
CA GLU A 116 -18.53 -9.71 6.83
C GLU A 116 -19.41 -8.47 6.96
N TRP A 117 -20.41 -8.51 7.86
CA TRP A 117 -21.33 -7.41 8.11
C TRP A 117 -20.60 -6.15 8.62
N GLU A 118 -19.63 -6.32 9.53
CA GLU A 118 -18.83 -5.19 10.02
C GLU A 118 -17.98 -4.59 8.92
N GLY A 119 -17.32 -5.40 8.09
CA GLY A 119 -16.56 -4.93 6.96
C GLY A 119 -17.39 -4.10 5.99
N ARG A 120 -18.57 -4.62 5.62
CA ARG A 120 -19.55 -3.91 4.76
C ARG A 120 -19.97 -2.59 5.38
N ARG A 121 -20.35 -2.60 6.65
CA ARG A 121 -20.78 -1.40 7.41
C ARG A 121 -19.68 -0.34 7.47
N ASP A 122 -18.44 -0.75 7.78
CA ASP A 122 -17.36 0.19 8.00
C ASP A 122 -16.90 0.85 6.69
N VAL A 123 -16.84 0.11 5.59
CA VAL A 123 -16.58 0.67 4.26
C VAL A 123 -17.73 1.54 3.78
N ALA A 124 -18.98 1.09 3.91
CA ALA A 124 -20.15 1.87 3.49
C ALA A 124 -20.30 3.23 4.20
N LYS A 125 -19.76 3.37 5.42
CA LYS A 125 -19.72 4.65 6.15
C LYS A 125 -18.64 5.60 5.64
N ALA A 126 -17.55 5.07 5.09
CA ALA A 126 -16.37 5.83 4.70
C ALA A 126 -16.31 6.13 3.20
N VAL A 127 -16.80 5.20 2.36
CA VAL A 127 -16.72 5.29 0.91
C VAL A 127 -17.56 6.45 0.35
N ARG A 128 -17.01 7.15 -0.65
CA ARG A 128 -17.65 8.26 -1.36
C ARG A 128 -17.69 7.95 -2.86
N ALA A 129 -18.48 8.73 -3.59
CA ALA A 129 -18.48 8.67 -5.05
C ALA A 129 -17.07 8.91 -5.61
N HIS A 130 -16.70 8.14 -6.63
CA HIS A 130 -15.40 8.16 -7.29
C HIS A 130 -14.23 7.54 -6.52
N ASP A 131 -14.43 7.04 -5.30
CA ASP A 131 -13.36 6.36 -4.55
C ASP A 131 -12.95 5.04 -5.22
N VAL A 132 -11.75 4.57 -4.90
CA VAL A 132 -11.29 3.19 -5.17
C VAL A 132 -11.19 2.47 -3.83
N VAL A 133 -11.87 1.34 -3.69
CA VAL A 133 -11.77 0.47 -2.50
C VAL A 133 -10.81 -0.67 -2.79
N VAL A 134 -9.78 -0.82 -1.97
CA VAL A 134 -8.74 -1.84 -2.10
C VAL A 134 -8.83 -2.82 -0.93
N GLY A 135 -9.36 -4.00 -1.17
CA GLY A 135 -9.42 -5.09 -0.19
C GLY A 135 -8.10 -5.87 -0.15
N ILE A 136 -7.56 -6.03 1.06
CA ILE A 136 -6.24 -6.65 1.28
C ILE A 136 -6.38 -7.88 2.18
N SER A 137 -6.14 -9.06 1.62
CA SER A 137 -6.15 -10.32 2.37
C SER A 137 -5.26 -11.36 1.68
N ALA A 138 -4.21 -11.83 2.34
CA ALA A 138 -3.28 -12.80 1.77
C ALA A 138 -3.98 -14.09 1.33
N SER A 139 -4.83 -14.67 2.15
CA SER A 139 -5.67 -15.83 1.78
C SER A 139 -6.85 -15.44 0.88
N GLY A 140 -7.23 -14.16 0.88
CA GLY A 140 -8.42 -13.65 0.21
C GLY A 140 -9.75 -14.20 0.78
N ARG A 141 -9.73 -14.72 2.02
CA ARG A 141 -10.87 -15.38 2.66
C ARG A 141 -11.37 -14.68 3.91
N ALA A 142 -10.72 -13.62 4.39
CA ALA A 142 -11.18 -12.86 5.55
C ALA A 142 -12.57 -12.25 5.27
N PRO A 143 -13.63 -12.67 5.96
CA PRO A 143 -15.01 -12.22 5.69
C PRO A 143 -15.16 -10.70 5.78
N TYR A 144 -14.51 -10.08 6.77
CA TYR A 144 -14.48 -8.62 6.91
C TYR A 144 -14.02 -7.90 5.63
N VAL A 145 -12.98 -8.41 4.97
CA VAL A 145 -12.41 -7.77 3.77
C VAL A 145 -13.31 -7.98 2.55
N VAL A 146 -13.90 -9.18 2.43
CA VAL A 146 -14.87 -9.48 1.35
C VAL A 146 -16.10 -8.58 1.50
N GLY A 147 -16.69 -8.52 2.70
CA GLY A 147 -17.81 -7.64 2.99
C GLY A 147 -17.46 -6.15 2.80
N GLY A 148 -16.21 -5.76 3.08
CA GLY A 148 -15.71 -4.42 2.82
C GLY A 148 -15.76 -4.05 1.34
N LEU A 149 -15.33 -4.94 0.41
CA LEU A 149 -15.46 -4.69 -1.03
C LEU A 149 -16.92 -4.56 -1.46
N GLU A 150 -17.82 -5.44 -0.99
CA GLU A 150 -19.23 -5.39 -1.27
C GLU A 150 -19.89 -4.09 -0.74
N GLY A 151 -19.42 -3.59 0.41
CA GLY A 151 -19.85 -2.30 0.96
C GLY A 151 -19.52 -1.10 0.08
N GLY A 152 -18.48 -1.22 -0.76
CA GLY A 152 -18.04 -0.21 -1.70
C GLY A 152 -18.64 -0.34 -3.12
N GLU A 153 -19.12 -1.52 -3.51
CA GLU A 153 -19.44 -1.90 -4.90
C GLU A 153 -20.37 -0.93 -5.63
N ASN A 154 -21.36 -0.39 -4.95
CA ASN A 154 -22.36 0.50 -5.59
C ASN A 154 -22.05 1.99 -5.46
N VAL A 155 -20.98 2.37 -4.80
CA VAL A 155 -20.60 3.76 -4.49
C VAL A 155 -19.25 4.12 -5.09
N ALA A 156 -18.25 3.24 -4.91
CA ALA A 156 -16.91 3.41 -5.44
C ALA A 156 -16.88 3.33 -6.97
N SER A 157 -15.88 3.99 -7.57
CA SER A 157 -15.62 3.87 -9.02
C SER A 157 -15.11 2.48 -9.39
N LYS A 158 -14.30 1.88 -8.52
CA LYS A 158 -13.68 0.58 -8.71
C LYS A 158 -13.38 -0.11 -7.38
N THR A 159 -13.44 -1.44 -7.42
CA THR A 159 -12.96 -2.29 -6.34
C THR A 159 -11.71 -3.05 -6.79
N VAL A 160 -10.72 -3.15 -5.91
CA VAL A 160 -9.44 -3.83 -6.16
C VAL A 160 -9.21 -4.86 -5.06
N ALA A 161 -8.77 -6.06 -5.41
CA ALA A 161 -8.31 -7.07 -4.46
C ALA A 161 -6.79 -7.21 -4.51
N ILE A 162 -6.14 -7.30 -3.35
CA ILE A 162 -4.75 -7.75 -3.21
C ILE A 162 -4.78 -9.07 -2.44
N THR A 163 -4.39 -10.16 -3.10
CA THR A 163 -4.41 -11.50 -2.52
C THR A 163 -3.28 -12.38 -3.05
N CYS A 164 -2.99 -13.51 -2.36
CA CYS A 164 -2.07 -14.54 -2.85
C CYS A 164 -2.79 -15.77 -3.42
N ASP A 165 -4.12 -15.81 -3.39
CA ASP A 165 -4.92 -16.93 -3.90
C ASP A 165 -5.84 -16.49 -5.04
N PRO A 166 -5.57 -16.91 -6.31
CA PRO A 166 -6.40 -16.55 -7.46
C PRO A 166 -7.83 -17.10 -7.38
N SER A 167 -8.05 -18.16 -6.61
CA SER A 167 -9.35 -18.77 -6.43
C SER A 167 -10.15 -18.22 -5.25
N SER A 168 -9.63 -17.20 -4.56
CA SER A 168 -10.25 -16.66 -3.35
C SER A 168 -11.57 -15.93 -3.60
N PRO A 169 -12.46 -15.88 -2.61
CA PRO A 169 -13.67 -15.04 -2.67
C PRO A 169 -13.34 -13.58 -2.98
N LEU A 170 -12.30 -13.03 -2.35
CA LEU A 170 -11.88 -11.64 -2.54
C LEU A 170 -11.47 -11.35 -3.99
N ALA A 171 -10.71 -12.25 -4.63
CA ALA A 171 -10.31 -12.08 -6.03
C ALA A 171 -11.52 -12.08 -6.99
N ARG A 172 -12.56 -12.85 -6.65
CA ARG A 172 -13.80 -12.91 -7.48
C ARG A 172 -14.73 -11.72 -7.26
N ALA A 173 -14.70 -11.12 -6.08
CA ALA A 173 -15.56 -9.99 -5.73
C ALA A 173 -15.06 -8.63 -6.29
N ALA A 174 -13.80 -8.53 -6.69
CA ALA A 174 -13.21 -7.28 -7.13
C ALA A 174 -13.30 -7.08 -8.66
N ASP A 175 -13.43 -5.82 -9.10
CA ASP A 175 -13.28 -5.44 -10.51
C ASP A 175 -11.86 -5.73 -11.04
N ILE A 176 -10.85 -5.55 -10.16
CA ILE A 176 -9.44 -5.76 -10.48
C ILE A 176 -8.81 -6.63 -9.39
N ALA A 177 -8.39 -7.84 -9.74
CA ALA A 177 -7.69 -8.73 -8.81
C ALA A 177 -6.17 -8.67 -9.05
N ILE A 178 -5.42 -8.17 -8.07
CA ILE A 178 -3.97 -8.23 -8.01
C ILE A 178 -3.60 -9.50 -7.25
N VAL A 179 -3.27 -10.55 -7.98
CA VAL A 179 -2.92 -11.86 -7.40
C VAL A 179 -1.41 -12.02 -7.40
N VAL A 180 -0.82 -12.16 -6.20
CA VAL A 180 0.63 -12.37 -6.04
C VAL A 180 0.86 -13.74 -5.40
N GLU A 181 1.04 -14.75 -6.22
CA GLU A 181 1.25 -16.13 -5.77
C GLU A 181 2.67 -16.31 -5.22
N VAL A 182 2.81 -16.17 -3.90
CA VAL A 182 4.09 -16.33 -3.17
C VAL A 182 4.36 -17.76 -2.70
N GLY A 183 3.37 -18.66 -2.84
CA GLY A 183 3.45 -20.04 -2.34
C GLY A 183 3.40 -20.12 -0.81
N PRO A 184 3.69 -21.32 -0.24
CA PRO A 184 3.60 -21.55 1.19
C PRO A 184 4.72 -20.83 1.96
N GLU A 185 4.39 -20.36 3.15
CA GLU A 185 5.32 -19.68 4.04
C GLU A 185 6.32 -20.66 4.71
N VAL A 186 7.46 -20.17 5.13
CA VAL A 186 8.43 -20.98 5.92
C VAL A 186 7.78 -21.50 7.20
N LEU A 187 6.96 -20.67 7.85
CA LEU A 187 6.09 -21.07 8.94
C LEU A 187 4.66 -21.13 8.39
N ALA A 188 4.12 -22.34 8.19
CA ALA A 188 2.83 -22.56 7.54
C ALA A 188 1.71 -21.69 8.13
N GLY A 189 0.96 -20.99 7.28
CA GLY A 189 -0.13 -20.10 7.68
C GLY A 189 0.32 -18.72 8.21
N SER A 190 1.62 -18.45 8.35
CA SER A 190 2.12 -17.17 8.85
C SER A 190 2.26 -16.13 7.73
N SER A 191 1.14 -15.70 7.19
CA SER A 191 1.06 -14.77 6.03
C SER A 191 1.63 -13.36 6.25
N ARG A 192 2.17 -13.07 7.45
CA ARG A 192 2.93 -11.85 7.72
C ARG A 192 4.32 -11.84 7.06
N LEU A 193 4.82 -13.00 6.55
CA LEU A 193 6.14 -13.18 5.96
C LEU A 193 6.13 -12.81 4.46
N LYS A 194 6.26 -13.78 3.54
CA LYS A 194 6.28 -13.51 2.08
C LYS A 194 5.04 -12.77 1.59
N ALA A 195 3.86 -13.19 2.02
CA ALA A 195 2.61 -12.54 1.64
C ALA A 195 2.55 -11.09 2.14
N GLY A 196 3.02 -10.81 3.36
CA GLY A 196 3.15 -9.45 3.89
C GLY A 196 4.14 -8.61 3.07
N THR A 197 5.30 -9.17 2.73
CA THR A 197 6.31 -8.51 1.87
C THR A 197 5.73 -8.19 0.49
N ALA A 198 5.03 -9.14 -0.14
CA ALA A 198 4.36 -8.94 -1.42
C ALA A 198 3.32 -7.82 -1.35
N THR A 199 2.47 -7.85 -0.32
CA THR A 199 1.44 -6.81 -0.08
C THR A 199 2.09 -5.43 0.04
N LYS A 200 3.15 -5.29 0.83
CA LYS A 200 3.89 -4.03 0.98
C LYS A 200 4.44 -3.52 -0.36
N LEU A 201 5.02 -4.40 -1.18
CA LEU A 201 5.53 -4.01 -2.49
C LEU A 201 4.40 -3.52 -3.41
N VAL A 202 3.26 -4.20 -3.42
CA VAL A 202 2.10 -3.81 -4.23
C VAL A 202 1.55 -2.46 -3.77
N LEU A 203 1.31 -2.26 -2.47
CA LEU A 203 0.79 -1.00 -1.92
C LEU A 203 1.70 0.18 -2.29
N ASN A 204 3.02 0.04 -2.11
CA ASN A 204 3.95 1.09 -2.48
C ASN A 204 3.95 1.38 -4.00
N MET A 205 3.75 0.35 -4.85
CA MET A 205 3.58 0.58 -6.29
C MET A 205 2.29 1.33 -6.60
N LEU A 206 1.17 0.99 -5.95
CA LEU A 206 -0.11 1.66 -6.15
C LEU A 206 -0.03 3.15 -5.77
N SER A 207 0.37 3.45 -4.54
CA SER A 207 0.42 4.82 -4.03
C SER A 207 1.47 5.66 -4.76
N THR A 208 2.70 5.16 -4.91
CA THR A 208 3.79 5.92 -5.54
C THR A 208 3.52 6.18 -7.01
N ALA A 209 3.13 5.16 -7.78
CA ALA A 209 2.86 5.34 -9.20
C ALA A 209 1.65 6.25 -9.44
N ALA A 210 0.58 6.14 -8.63
CA ALA A 210 -0.56 7.03 -8.71
C ALA A 210 -0.17 8.48 -8.43
N MET A 211 0.66 8.74 -7.41
CA MET A 211 1.13 10.09 -7.10
C MET A 211 2.03 10.68 -8.19
N ILE A 212 2.94 9.89 -8.77
CA ILE A 212 3.76 10.29 -9.92
C ILE A 212 2.85 10.68 -11.11
N ARG A 213 1.89 9.82 -11.46
CA ARG A 213 0.94 10.05 -12.55
C ARG A 213 0.01 11.23 -12.30
N SER A 214 -0.30 11.53 -11.04
CA SER A 214 -1.10 12.70 -10.63
C SER A 214 -0.27 13.99 -10.52
N GLY A 215 1.00 14.01 -10.97
CA GLY A 215 1.84 15.21 -11.02
C GLY A 215 2.36 15.69 -9.66
N ARG A 216 2.43 14.80 -8.65
CA ARG A 216 2.97 15.11 -7.31
C ARG A 216 4.48 15.02 -7.22
N THR A 217 5.14 14.74 -8.34
CA THR A 217 6.60 14.69 -8.43
C THR A 217 7.11 15.47 -9.63
N ARG A 218 8.40 15.79 -9.63
CA ARG A 218 9.13 16.31 -10.78
C ARG A 218 10.33 15.40 -11.05
N GLY A 219 10.22 14.57 -12.09
CA GLY A 219 11.12 13.45 -12.27
C GLY A 219 11.01 12.50 -11.06
N ASP A 220 12.12 12.25 -10.39
CA ASP A 220 12.24 11.43 -9.17
C ASP A 220 12.16 12.24 -7.86
N LEU A 221 11.89 13.56 -7.93
CA LEU A 221 11.86 14.45 -6.77
C LEU A 221 10.43 14.65 -6.23
N MET A 222 10.27 14.52 -4.92
CA MET A 222 9.03 14.75 -4.17
C MET A 222 8.82 16.25 -3.93
N ILE A 223 8.35 17.00 -4.94
CA ILE A 223 8.26 18.47 -4.90
C ILE A 223 7.13 19.01 -4.00
N ASP A 224 6.21 18.16 -3.57
CA ASP A 224 5.08 18.51 -2.70
C ASP A 224 5.28 18.08 -1.24
N LEU A 225 6.49 17.61 -0.87
CA LEU A 225 6.79 17.26 0.52
C LEU A 225 6.51 18.44 1.47
N ARG A 226 5.96 18.14 2.65
CA ARG A 226 5.78 19.16 3.71
C ARG A 226 7.06 19.24 4.55
N ALA A 227 7.83 20.34 4.40
CA ALA A 227 9.10 20.56 5.10
C ALA A 227 8.91 20.97 6.58
N THR A 228 8.33 20.09 7.39
CA THR A 228 7.92 20.36 8.78
C THR A 228 9.06 20.29 9.81
N ASN A 229 10.20 19.72 9.46
CA ASN A 229 11.35 19.57 10.36
C ASN A 229 12.66 19.90 9.65
N ALA A 230 13.77 20.02 10.41
CA ALA A 230 15.08 20.41 9.88
C ALA A 230 15.54 19.47 8.75
N LYS A 231 15.43 18.15 8.92
CA LYS A 231 15.81 17.15 7.91
C LYS A 231 15.04 17.35 6.59
N LEU A 232 13.74 17.63 6.65
CA LEU A 232 12.91 17.87 5.47
C LEU A 232 13.20 19.24 4.84
N ARG A 233 13.55 20.26 5.61
CA ARG A 233 14.01 21.55 5.11
C ARG A 233 15.33 21.43 4.37
N ASP A 234 16.31 20.71 4.92
CA ASP A 234 17.59 20.45 4.25
C ASP A 234 17.39 19.65 2.95
N ARG A 235 16.43 18.71 2.93
CA ARG A 235 16.06 18.01 1.71
C ARG A 235 15.43 18.95 0.68
N ALA A 236 14.54 19.85 1.08
CA ALA A 236 13.93 20.84 0.20
C ALA A 236 14.99 21.78 -0.44
N VAL A 237 15.95 22.25 0.36
CA VAL A 237 17.07 23.07 -0.15
C VAL A 237 17.87 22.32 -1.21
N ARG A 238 18.24 21.06 -0.94
CA ARG A 238 18.95 20.25 -1.94
C ARG A 238 18.15 20.09 -3.23
N MET A 239 16.85 19.78 -3.15
CA MET A 239 16.00 19.63 -4.34
C MET A 239 15.92 20.91 -5.17
N VAL A 240 15.78 22.09 -4.55
CA VAL A 240 15.77 23.36 -5.27
C VAL A 240 17.11 23.57 -5.94
N ARG A 241 18.24 23.35 -5.25
CA ARG A 241 19.60 23.45 -5.83
C ARG A 241 19.79 22.51 -7.02
N ASP A 242 19.41 21.25 -6.89
CA ASP A 242 19.61 20.24 -7.93
C ASP A 242 18.83 20.56 -9.21
N VAL A 243 17.68 21.25 -9.07
CA VAL A 243 16.81 21.59 -10.21
C VAL A 243 17.16 22.94 -10.83
N THR A 244 17.55 23.93 -10.02
CA THR A 244 17.73 25.32 -10.46
C THR A 244 19.19 25.72 -10.66
N GLY A 245 20.13 25.00 -10.02
CA GLY A 245 21.54 25.39 -10.00
C GLY A 245 21.87 26.51 -9.01
N LEU A 246 20.92 26.99 -8.21
CA LEU A 246 21.14 27.99 -7.17
C LEU A 246 22.12 27.45 -6.10
N ASP A 247 22.86 28.36 -5.47
CA ASP A 247 23.62 28.03 -4.27
C ASP A 247 22.68 27.79 -3.07
N GLU A 248 23.25 27.39 -1.93
CA GLU A 248 22.46 27.00 -0.75
C GLU A 248 21.69 28.18 -0.17
N ASP A 249 22.30 29.35 -0.09
CA ASP A 249 21.68 30.53 0.50
C ASP A 249 20.55 31.06 -0.39
N ALA A 250 20.75 31.11 -1.69
CA ALA A 250 19.73 31.49 -2.65
C ALA A 250 18.56 30.53 -2.69
N ALA A 251 18.83 29.21 -2.64
CA ALA A 251 17.79 28.19 -2.58
C ALA A 251 16.98 28.27 -1.27
N ARG A 252 17.64 28.48 -0.14
CA ARG A 252 17.00 28.70 1.17
C ARG A 252 16.12 29.94 1.16
N THR A 253 16.64 31.05 0.67
CA THR A 253 15.90 32.32 0.53
C THR A 253 14.65 32.14 -0.35
N SER A 254 14.79 31.42 -1.48
CA SER A 254 13.67 31.13 -2.36
C SER A 254 12.59 30.27 -1.64
N LEU A 255 13.00 29.26 -0.89
CA LEU A 255 12.07 28.42 -0.12
C LEU A 255 11.37 29.20 0.99
N GLU A 256 12.07 30.06 1.72
CA GLU A 256 11.50 30.92 2.76
C GLU A 256 10.45 31.87 2.18
N ALA A 257 10.76 32.51 1.05
CA ALA A 257 9.84 33.41 0.33
C ALA A 257 8.58 32.66 -0.19
N ASN A 258 8.67 31.34 -0.40
CA ASN A 258 7.57 30.51 -0.90
C ASN A 258 6.99 29.55 0.16
N GLY A 259 7.12 29.89 1.45
CA GLY A 259 6.51 29.13 2.55
C GLY A 259 7.03 27.69 2.67
N TRP A 260 8.29 27.45 2.29
CA TRP A 260 8.93 26.12 2.25
C TRP A 260 8.29 25.11 1.28
N SER A 261 7.52 25.61 0.30
CA SER A 261 7.01 24.79 -0.81
C SER A 261 8.07 24.68 -1.90
N VAL A 262 8.56 23.46 -2.14
CA VAL A 262 9.51 23.20 -3.23
C VAL A 262 8.87 23.49 -4.58
N ARG A 263 7.63 23.08 -4.80
CA ARG A 263 6.88 23.37 -6.03
C ARG A 263 6.83 24.87 -6.31
N ALA A 264 6.39 25.67 -5.35
CA ALA A 264 6.27 27.11 -5.52
C ALA A 264 7.63 27.79 -5.76
N ALA A 265 8.70 27.37 -5.07
CA ALA A 265 10.05 27.86 -5.29
C ALA A 265 10.56 27.55 -6.70
N LEU A 266 10.30 26.34 -7.22
CA LEU A 266 10.68 25.94 -8.58
C LEU A 266 9.86 26.66 -9.68
N GLU A 267 8.60 26.99 -9.41
CA GLU A 267 7.74 27.76 -10.32
C GLU A 267 8.18 29.23 -10.38
N ALA A 268 8.51 29.83 -9.23
CA ALA A 268 9.03 31.22 -9.15
C ALA A 268 10.37 31.36 -9.88
N ASP A 269 11.24 30.38 -9.84
CA ASP A 269 12.53 30.41 -10.55
C ASP A 269 12.35 30.35 -12.07
N ARG A 270 11.35 29.63 -12.59
CA ARG A 270 11.05 29.57 -14.03
C ARG A 270 10.53 30.90 -14.62
N GLN A 271 10.01 31.79 -13.78
CA GLN A 271 9.44 33.06 -14.21
C GLN A 271 10.48 34.18 -14.23
N ARG A 272 11.70 33.91 -13.76
CA ARG A 272 12.85 34.82 -13.78
C ARG A 272 13.71 34.59 -15.01
#